data_08cecdf03acb6a5ec5d4f15c431f928a
#
_entry.id   08cecdf03acb6a5ec5d4f15c431f928a
#
_cell.length_a   1.000
_cell.length_b   1.000
_cell.length_c   1.000
_cell.angle_alpha   90.00
_cell.angle_beta   90.00
_cell.angle_gamma   90.00
#
_symmetry.space_group_name_H-M   'P 1'
#
loop_
_entity.id
_entity.type
_entity.pdbx_description
1 polymer ?
#
loop_
_entity_poly.entity_id
_entity_poly.type
_entity_poly.pdbx_seq_one_letter_code
_entity_poly.pdbx_strand_id
1 'polypeptide(L)'
;MRKIALIICAAMMIASTTLRAQEVKPIEASIEDYIALLNQNGYQAYSFDISLMKDATYQIQFEVREYVAGNPEPVSAQPYGRGFKSRTMVSDFMWRELSEEELADIRDASVDYENGVYSRAEKITVGFLPCENDSTEVGRLFVENQGSSGFSLKLKPINHHGVYNDDVIYQYKPVPFKTSVFENGKFIPLAAYASFWFDEKYSVIRFCGAKEIDPDMSTEILKDTLHYYVIGVTLTKVE
;
A
#
# COMPACT_ATOMS: atom_id res chain seq x y z
N MET A 1 42.89 63.36 -4.83
CA MET A 1 42.76 62.35 -3.76
C MET A 1 41.40 62.37 -3.06
N ARG A 2 40.80 63.50 -2.70
CA ARG A 2 39.45 63.55 -2.05
C ARG A 2 38.30 62.91 -2.89
N LYS A 3 38.31 63.03 -4.23
CA LYS A 3 37.24 62.46 -5.09
C LYS A 3 37.29 60.94 -5.21
N ILE A 4 38.47 60.33 -5.12
CA ILE A 4 38.66 58.87 -5.17
C ILE A 4 38.19 58.22 -3.86
N ALA A 5 38.47 58.86 -2.72
CA ALA A 5 38.00 58.37 -1.42
C ALA A 5 36.46 58.36 -1.31
N LEU A 6 35.77 59.31 -1.92
CA LEU A 6 34.29 59.39 -1.92
C LEU A 6 33.64 58.30 -2.76
N ILE A 7 34.27 57.91 -3.90
CA ILE A 7 33.79 56.82 -4.75
C ILE A 7 33.97 55.46 -4.07
N ILE A 8 35.07 55.25 -3.36
CA ILE A 8 35.31 53.99 -2.62
C ILE A 8 34.34 53.86 -1.45
N CYS A 9 34.01 54.91 -0.73
CA CYS A 9 33.01 54.88 0.34
C CYS A 9 31.60 54.64 -0.20
N ALA A 10 31.21 55.21 -1.36
CA ALA A 10 29.93 54.94 -2.00
C ALA A 10 29.84 53.48 -2.52
N ALA A 11 30.90 52.92 -3.07
CA ALA A 11 30.95 51.51 -3.51
C ALA A 11 30.86 50.53 -2.32
N MET A 12 31.48 50.84 -1.17
CA MET A 12 31.33 50.02 0.04
C MET A 12 29.93 50.12 0.68
N MET A 13 29.20 51.21 0.57
CA MET A 13 27.83 51.34 1.05
C MET A 13 26.83 50.58 0.16
N ILE A 14 27.10 50.38 -1.14
CA ILE A 14 26.24 49.63 -2.03
C ILE A 14 26.48 48.12 -1.84
N ALA A 15 27.68 47.69 -1.45
CA ALA A 15 27.98 46.27 -1.20
C ALA A 15 27.41 45.73 0.13
N SER A 16 26.95 46.59 1.04
CA SER A 16 26.43 46.20 2.36
C SER A 16 24.90 45.92 2.39
N THR A 17 24.20 46.02 1.25
CA THR A 17 22.73 45.95 1.26
C THR A 17 22.12 44.61 0.81
N THR A 18 22.90 43.54 0.63
CA THR A 18 22.33 42.27 0.11
C THR A 18 22.60 41.03 0.95
N LEU A 19 23.06 41.18 2.18
CA LEU A 19 22.95 40.06 3.14
C LEU A 19 21.56 40.09 3.79
N ARG A 20 20.52 39.80 3.00
CA ARG A 20 19.25 39.36 3.60
C ARG A 20 19.56 38.02 4.28
N ALA A 21 19.56 38.05 5.61
CA ALA A 21 19.53 36.82 6.38
C ALA A 21 18.39 35.95 5.80
N GLN A 22 18.71 34.74 5.36
CA GLN A 22 17.69 33.79 4.98
C GLN A 22 16.88 33.49 6.23
N GLU A 23 15.65 33.99 6.26
CA GLU A 23 14.73 33.66 7.34
C GLU A 23 14.19 32.25 7.12
N VAL A 24 14.39 31.38 8.10
CA VAL A 24 13.71 30.09 8.17
C VAL A 24 12.36 30.34 8.81
N LYS A 25 11.29 30.15 8.04
CA LYS A 25 9.90 30.33 8.52
C LYS A 25 9.22 28.98 8.65
N PRO A 26 8.43 28.76 9.71
CA PRO A 26 7.58 27.59 9.78
C PRO A 26 6.52 27.65 8.66
N ILE A 27 6.28 26.52 8.03
CA ILE A 27 5.20 26.31 7.08
C ILE A 27 4.32 25.16 7.60
N GLU A 28 3.06 25.11 7.19
CA GLU A 28 2.18 24.00 7.50
C GLU A 28 2.67 22.72 6.80
N ALA A 29 2.67 21.59 7.53
CA ALA A 29 3.05 20.31 6.97
C ALA A 29 2.03 19.85 5.92
N SER A 30 2.55 19.40 4.78
CA SER A 30 1.76 18.86 3.68
C SER A 30 1.41 17.39 3.93
N ILE A 31 0.51 16.81 3.11
CA ILE A 31 0.20 15.38 3.17
C ILE A 31 1.43 14.52 2.84
N GLU A 32 2.32 15.00 1.96
CA GLU A 32 3.57 14.33 1.59
C GLU A 32 4.52 14.18 2.79
N ASP A 33 4.56 15.19 3.67
CA ASP A 33 5.35 15.13 4.90
C ASP A 33 4.83 14.05 5.85
N TYR A 34 3.49 13.91 5.97
CA TYR A 34 2.87 12.85 6.76
C TYR A 34 3.11 11.48 6.15
N ILE A 35 3.02 11.32 4.82
CA ILE A 35 3.32 10.07 4.13
C ILE A 35 4.76 9.63 4.39
N ALA A 36 5.72 10.55 4.33
CA ALA A 36 7.12 10.26 4.63
C ALA A 36 7.31 9.74 6.06
N LEU A 37 6.65 10.35 7.04
CA LEU A 37 6.68 9.90 8.44
C LEU A 37 6.02 8.52 8.62
N LEU A 38 4.89 8.27 7.97
CA LEU A 38 4.22 6.96 8.01
C LEU A 38 5.12 5.87 7.45
N ASN A 39 5.75 6.11 6.30
CA ASN A 39 6.67 5.15 5.68
C ASN A 39 7.90 4.85 6.57
N GLN A 40 8.46 5.87 7.24
CA GLN A 40 9.56 5.69 8.20
C GLN A 40 9.16 4.83 9.40
N ASN A 41 7.88 4.86 9.78
CA ASN A 41 7.34 4.03 10.86
C ASN A 41 6.84 2.66 10.36
N GLY A 42 7.15 2.26 9.12
CA GLY A 42 6.81 0.95 8.58
C GLY A 42 5.40 0.82 8.01
N TYR A 43 4.61 1.90 7.97
CA TYR A 43 3.31 1.87 7.28
C TYR A 43 3.53 1.85 5.78
N GLN A 44 2.91 0.90 5.10
CA GLN A 44 2.92 0.82 3.63
C GLN A 44 1.53 0.43 3.12
N ALA A 45 1.13 0.99 1.99
CA ALA A 45 -0.17 0.68 1.39
C ALA A 45 -0.08 0.67 -0.14
N TYR A 46 -0.87 -0.22 -0.73
CA TYR A 46 -1.01 -0.36 -2.18
C TYR A 46 -2.49 -0.37 -2.53
N SER A 47 -2.89 0.47 -3.47
CA SER A 47 -4.27 0.60 -3.92
C SER A 47 -4.44 0.09 -5.34
N PHE A 48 -5.56 -0.58 -5.59
CA PHE A 48 -5.91 -1.24 -6.84
C PHE A 48 -7.28 -0.75 -7.28
N ASP A 49 -7.35 -0.27 -8.52
CA ASP A 49 -8.57 0.24 -9.13
C ASP A 49 -9.48 -0.92 -9.55
N ILE A 50 -10.73 -0.91 -9.12
CA ILE A 50 -11.81 -1.81 -9.51
C ILE A 50 -13.02 -1.05 -10.10
N SER A 51 -12.85 0.21 -10.43
CA SER A 51 -13.92 1.10 -10.93
C SER A 51 -14.59 0.61 -12.23
N LEU A 52 -13.90 -0.21 -13.01
CA LEU A 52 -14.44 -0.78 -14.25
C LEU A 52 -15.44 -1.94 -14.01
N MET A 53 -15.56 -2.46 -12.79
CA MET A 53 -16.49 -3.55 -12.44
C MET A 53 -17.91 -3.01 -12.20
N LYS A 54 -18.53 -2.44 -13.25
CA LYS A 54 -19.82 -1.74 -13.19
C LYS A 54 -21.00 -2.58 -13.64
N ASP A 55 -20.74 -3.66 -14.40
CA ASP A 55 -21.75 -4.47 -15.07
C ASP A 55 -22.55 -5.37 -14.12
N ALA A 56 -22.05 -5.59 -12.89
CA ALA A 56 -22.67 -6.52 -11.96
C ALA A 56 -22.28 -6.24 -10.50
N THR A 57 -22.92 -6.95 -9.57
CA THR A 57 -22.46 -7.09 -8.20
C THR A 57 -21.44 -8.22 -8.13
N TYR A 58 -20.27 -7.95 -7.57
CA TYR A 58 -19.23 -8.94 -7.32
C TYR A 58 -19.08 -9.19 -5.82
N GLN A 59 -19.04 -10.47 -5.45
CA GLN A 59 -18.57 -10.88 -4.14
C GLN A 59 -17.04 -10.78 -4.12
N ILE A 60 -16.47 -10.06 -3.19
CA ILE A 60 -15.03 -9.87 -3.00
C ILE A 60 -14.63 -10.74 -1.82
N GLN A 61 -13.93 -11.84 -2.07
CA GLN A 61 -13.38 -12.70 -1.02
C GLN A 61 -11.89 -12.42 -0.87
N PHE A 62 -11.48 -12.08 0.33
CA PHE A 62 -10.09 -11.85 0.69
C PHE A 62 -9.39 -13.15 1.05
N GLU A 63 -8.15 -13.36 0.58
CA GLU A 63 -7.36 -14.56 0.82
C GLU A 63 -5.88 -14.23 0.99
N VAL A 64 -5.22 -14.95 1.90
CA VAL A 64 -3.77 -14.95 2.07
C VAL A 64 -3.24 -16.35 1.78
N ARG A 65 -2.26 -16.43 0.90
CA ARG A 65 -1.56 -17.66 0.51
C ARG A 65 -0.14 -17.64 0.99
N GLU A 66 0.30 -18.69 1.67
CA GLU A 66 1.67 -18.87 2.14
C GLU A 66 2.45 -19.75 1.16
N TYR A 67 3.66 -19.34 0.81
CA TYR A 67 4.58 -20.05 -0.07
C TYR A 67 5.93 -20.26 0.58
N VAL A 68 6.56 -21.38 0.24
CA VAL A 68 7.91 -21.75 0.68
C VAL A 68 8.72 -22.14 -0.55
N ALA A 69 10.01 -21.80 -0.57
CA ALA A 69 10.93 -22.11 -1.66
C ALA A 69 10.83 -23.56 -2.13
N GLY A 70 10.89 -23.75 -3.44
CA GLY A 70 10.83 -25.06 -4.08
C GLY A 70 9.42 -25.67 -4.18
N ASN A 71 8.40 -25.02 -3.66
CA ASN A 71 7.01 -25.44 -3.82
C ASN A 71 6.26 -24.44 -4.72
N PRO A 72 5.80 -24.82 -5.93
CA PRO A 72 5.05 -23.94 -6.81
C PRO A 72 3.63 -23.65 -6.31
N GLU A 73 3.08 -24.53 -5.47
CA GLU A 73 1.74 -24.37 -4.88
C GLU A 73 1.83 -23.76 -3.48
N PRO A 74 0.82 -23.02 -3.03
CA PRO A 74 0.80 -22.51 -1.68
C PRO A 74 0.74 -23.65 -0.65
N VAL A 75 1.54 -23.56 0.40
CA VAL A 75 1.49 -24.50 1.53
C VAL A 75 0.27 -24.23 2.43
N SER A 76 -0.31 -23.05 2.34
CA SER A 76 -1.51 -22.65 3.03
C SER A 76 -2.26 -21.61 2.19
N ALA A 77 -3.58 -21.71 2.15
CA ALA A 77 -4.48 -20.72 1.54
C ALA A 77 -5.65 -20.51 2.52
N GLN A 78 -5.76 -19.29 3.05
CA GLN A 78 -6.76 -18.99 4.07
C GLN A 78 -7.63 -17.79 3.65
N PRO A 79 -8.96 -17.97 3.55
CA PRO A 79 -9.85 -16.84 3.43
C PRO A 79 -9.87 -16.06 4.74
N TYR A 80 -9.88 -14.73 4.66
CA TYR A 80 -9.93 -13.84 5.80
C TYR A 80 -11.21 -13.01 5.82
N GLY A 81 -11.80 -12.93 7.00
CA GLY A 81 -12.94 -12.08 7.26
C GLY A 81 -14.23 -12.52 6.55
N ARG A 82 -15.21 -11.66 6.61
CA ARG A 82 -16.42 -11.75 5.80
C ARG A 82 -16.12 -11.18 4.42
N GLY A 83 -16.59 -11.83 3.37
CA GLY A 83 -16.50 -11.25 2.04
C GLY A 83 -17.23 -9.90 1.95
N PHE A 84 -16.79 -9.06 1.06
CA PHE A 84 -17.44 -7.78 0.74
C PHE A 84 -18.19 -7.88 -0.57
N LYS A 85 -19.13 -6.97 -0.80
CA LYS A 85 -19.72 -6.77 -2.12
C LYS A 85 -19.07 -5.57 -2.80
N SER A 86 -18.93 -5.59 -4.14
CA SER A 86 -18.44 -4.44 -4.90
C SER A 86 -19.42 -3.27 -4.89
N ARG A 87 -20.70 -3.56 -4.62
CA ARG A 87 -21.74 -2.55 -4.40
C ARG A 87 -22.75 -3.03 -3.38
N THR A 88 -23.33 -2.10 -2.62
CA THR A 88 -24.38 -2.38 -1.63
C THR A 88 -25.54 -1.42 -1.86
N MET A 89 -26.75 -1.96 -1.92
CA MET A 89 -27.96 -1.14 -2.07
C MET A 89 -28.09 -0.22 -0.84
N VAL A 90 -28.29 1.04 -1.10
CA VAL A 90 -28.63 2.03 -0.05
C VAL A 90 -30.14 1.93 0.18
N SER A 91 -30.57 1.78 1.43
CA SER A 91 -31.99 1.62 1.74
C SER A 91 -32.78 2.87 1.40
N ASP A 92 -33.99 2.71 0.83
CA ASP A 92 -34.92 3.79 0.56
C ASP A 92 -35.21 4.67 1.78
N PHE A 93 -35.08 4.11 2.98
CA PHE A 93 -35.32 4.83 4.23
C PHE A 93 -34.28 5.94 4.46
N MET A 94 -33.00 5.64 4.22
CA MET A 94 -31.94 6.64 4.36
C MET A 94 -32.12 7.82 3.39
N TRP A 95 -32.59 7.53 2.15
CA TRP A 95 -32.77 8.56 1.12
C TRP A 95 -33.95 9.48 1.38
N ARG A 96 -35.01 8.98 2.02
CA ARG A 96 -36.21 9.79 2.34
C ARG A 96 -35.99 10.81 3.45
N GLU A 97 -34.96 10.61 4.27
CA GLU A 97 -34.64 11.49 5.39
C GLU A 97 -33.59 12.57 5.02
N LEU A 98 -32.98 12.47 3.84
CA LEU A 98 -31.97 13.40 3.37
C LEU A 98 -32.61 14.56 2.58
N SER A 99 -32.12 15.77 2.80
CA SER A 99 -32.47 16.93 1.99
C SER A 99 -31.95 16.79 0.55
N GLU A 100 -32.52 17.58 -0.40
CA GLU A 100 -31.99 17.58 -1.77
C GLU A 100 -30.54 18.03 -1.86
N GLU A 101 -30.08 18.87 -0.93
CA GLU A 101 -28.69 19.35 -0.86
C GLU A 101 -27.76 18.24 -0.38
N GLU A 102 -28.12 17.50 0.68
CA GLU A 102 -27.41 16.32 1.15
C GLU A 102 -27.39 15.19 0.11
N LEU A 103 -28.51 15.02 -0.61
CA LEU A 103 -28.58 14.08 -1.73
C LEU A 103 -27.68 14.48 -2.90
N ALA A 104 -27.49 15.78 -3.15
CA ALA A 104 -26.58 16.26 -4.19
C ALA A 104 -25.12 16.02 -3.83
N ASP A 105 -24.76 16.16 -2.55
CA ASP A 105 -23.42 15.85 -2.04
C ASP A 105 -23.12 14.35 -2.08
N ILE A 106 -24.13 13.51 -1.82
CA ILE A 106 -24.00 12.03 -1.90
C ILE A 106 -24.07 11.54 -3.37
N ARG A 107 -24.62 12.34 -4.28
CA ARG A 107 -24.62 12.07 -5.73
C ARG A 107 -23.24 12.10 -6.37
N ASP A 108 -22.21 12.22 -5.57
CA ASP A 108 -20.84 12.09 -6.00
C ASP A 108 -20.54 10.66 -6.49
N ALA A 109 -19.47 10.49 -7.24
CA ALA A 109 -19.07 9.35 -8.07
C ALA A 109 -19.24 7.94 -7.48
N SER A 110 -19.47 7.82 -6.17
CA SER A 110 -19.61 6.54 -5.46
C SER A 110 -21.00 5.88 -5.54
N VAL A 111 -22.01 6.57 -6.12
CA VAL A 111 -23.40 6.09 -6.15
C VAL A 111 -23.86 5.82 -7.59
N ASP A 112 -24.28 4.59 -7.85
CA ASP A 112 -24.83 4.16 -9.13
C ASP A 112 -26.36 4.32 -9.11
N TYR A 113 -26.88 5.25 -9.92
CA TYR A 113 -28.32 5.54 -10.02
C TYR A 113 -29.00 4.82 -11.17
N GLU A 114 -28.27 4.26 -12.13
CA GLU A 114 -28.83 3.65 -13.34
C GLU A 114 -29.54 2.31 -13.05
N ASN A 115 -29.02 1.58 -12.06
CA ASN A 115 -29.52 0.24 -11.68
C ASN A 115 -30.12 0.19 -10.26
N GLY A 116 -30.50 1.33 -9.71
CA GLY A 116 -30.88 1.51 -8.31
C GLY A 116 -29.85 2.36 -7.58
N VAL A 117 -30.09 2.60 -6.28
CA VAL A 117 -29.18 3.41 -5.48
C VAL A 117 -28.19 2.51 -4.77
N TYR A 118 -26.95 2.46 -5.26
CA TYR A 118 -25.89 1.61 -4.72
C TYR A 118 -24.68 2.45 -4.27
N SER A 119 -24.19 2.16 -3.08
CA SER A 119 -22.81 2.54 -2.69
C SER A 119 -21.83 1.56 -3.33
N ARG A 120 -20.87 2.06 -4.08
CA ARG A 120 -19.90 1.25 -4.85
C ARG A 120 -18.50 1.36 -4.27
N ALA A 121 -17.74 0.29 -4.42
CA ALA A 121 -16.30 0.32 -4.25
C ALA A 121 -15.63 0.54 -5.61
N GLU A 122 -14.77 1.54 -5.70
CA GLU A 122 -13.93 1.80 -6.86
C GLU A 122 -12.48 1.39 -6.62
N LYS A 123 -12.13 1.07 -5.35
CA LYS A 123 -10.77 0.79 -4.95
C LYS A 123 -10.69 -0.27 -3.85
N ILE A 124 -9.66 -1.11 -3.96
CA ILE A 124 -9.20 -2.01 -2.90
C ILE A 124 -7.80 -1.56 -2.46
N THR A 125 -7.57 -1.44 -1.15
CA THR A 125 -6.26 -1.07 -0.61
C THR A 125 -5.76 -2.15 0.35
N VAL A 126 -4.54 -2.62 0.13
CA VAL A 126 -3.81 -3.49 1.06
C VAL A 126 -2.85 -2.62 1.87
N GLY A 127 -3.03 -2.57 3.19
CA GLY A 127 -2.16 -1.82 4.11
C GLY A 127 -1.39 -2.76 5.02
N PHE A 128 -0.11 -2.47 5.24
CA PHE A 128 0.76 -3.11 6.22
C PHE A 128 1.00 -2.12 7.36
N LEU A 129 0.90 -2.61 8.59
CA LEU A 129 0.95 -1.81 9.81
C LEU A 129 2.17 -2.22 10.62
N PRO A 130 2.89 -1.29 11.25
CA PRO A 130 3.98 -1.65 12.13
C PRO A 130 3.51 -2.57 13.25
N CYS A 131 4.28 -3.59 13.55
CA CYS A 131 3.96 -4.58 14.57
C CYS A 131 4.89 -4.42 15.77
N GLU A 132 4.41 -4.77 16.96
CA GLU A 132 5.18 -4.69 18.20
C GLU A 132 6.25 -5.79 18.32
N ASN A 133 6.13 -6.85 17.53
CA ASN A 133 7.11 -7.94 17.53
C ASN A 133 7.58 -8.29 16.12
N ASP A 134 8.87 -8.59 16.00
CA ASP A 134 9.54 -8.83 14.73
C ASP A 134 9.09 -10.10 14.01
N SER A 135 8.43 -11.03 14.71
CA SER A 135 8.01 -12.33 14.16
C SER A 135 6.60 -12.34 13.57
N THR A 136 5.90 -11.20 13.61
CA THR A 136 4.52 -11.09 13.12
C THR A 136 4.32 -9.80 12.38
N GLU A 137 3.72 -9.87 11.20
CA GLU A 137 3.24 -8.70 10.47
C GLU A 137 1.72 -8.62 10.54
N VAL A 138 1.19 -7.42 10.67
CA VAL A 138 -0.25 -7.16 10.70
C VAL A 138 -0.61 -6.26 9.54
N GLY A 139 -1.70 -6.56 8.86
CA GLY A 139 -2.18 -5.72 7.79
C GLY A 139 -3.70 -5.64 7.73
N ARG A 140 -4.17 -4.80 6.84
CA ARG A 140 -5.59 -4.63 6.56
C ARG A 140 -5.83 -4.54 5.06
N LEU A 141 -6.92 -5.16 4.64
CA LEU A 141 -7.52 -4.90 3.34
C LEU A 141 -8.72 -3.98 3.54
N PHE A 142 -8.75 -2.91 2.78
CA PHE A 142 -9.87 -1.97 2.73
C PHE A 142 -10.58 -2.11 1.39
N VAL A 143 -11.88 -2.25 1.43
CA VAL A 143 -12.75 -2.13 0.26
C VAL A 143 -13.50 -0.81 0.42
N GLU A 144 -13.23 0.12 -0.47
CA GLU A 144 -13.79 1.48 -0.40
C GLU A 144 -15.31 1.44 -0.22
N ASN A 145 -15.84 2.27 0.67
CA ASN A 145 -17.27 2.36 1.03
C ASN A 145 -17.92 1.07 1.55
N GLN A 146 -17.18 -0.07 1.66
CA GLN A 146 -17.74 -1.36 2.09
C GLN A 146 -17.16 -1.82 3.44
N GLY A 147 -15.92 -1.45 3.75
CA GLY A 147 -15.30 -1.77 5.02
C GLY A 147 -13.89 -2.33 4.92
N SER A 148 -13.45 -2.98 5.99
CA SER A 148 -12.09 -3.55 6.06
C SER A 148 -12.06 -4.91 6.74
N SER A 149 -11.02 -5.70 6.42
CA SER A 149 -10.67 -6.96 7.07
C SER A 149 -9.20 -6.93 7.48
N GLY A 150 -8.90 -7.34 8.72
CA GLY A 150 -7.53 -7.48 9.20
C GLY A 150 -6.96 -8.85 8.87
N PHE A 151 -5.63 -8.96 8.76
CA PHE A 151 -4.90 -10.21 8.67
C PHE A 151 -3.61 -10.14 9.49
N SER A 152 -3.05 -11.32 9.82
CA SER A 152 -1.78 -11.45 10.53
C SER A 152 -0.94 -12.53 9.86
N LEU A 153 0.35 -12.23 9.63
CA LEU A 153 1.31 -13.09 8.97
C LEU A 153 2.38 -13.52 9.98
N LYS A 154 2.61 -14.83 10.11
CA LYS A 154 3.69 -15.35 10.93
C LYS A 154 4.98 -15.40 10.11
N LEU A 155 5.98 -14.63 10.53
CA LEU A 155 7.25 -14.54 9.83
C LEU A 155 8.16 -15.69 10.22
N LYS A 156 9.04 -16.10 9.31
CA LYS A 156 10.10 -17.08 9.54
C LYS A 156 11.44 -16.36 9.62
N PRO A 157 12.32 -16.74 10.55
CA PRO A 157 13.63 -16.13 10.67
C PRO A 157 14.49 -16.49 9.46
N ILE A 158 15.39 -15.56 9.11
CA ILE A 158 16.43 -15.80 8.10
C ILE A 158 17.52 -16.64 8.72
N ASN A 159 17.86 -17.78 8.09
CA ASN A 159 19.03 -18.56 8.47
C ASN A 159 20.29 -17.88 7.91
N HIS A 160 21.04 -17.21 8.76
CA HIS A 160 22.30 -16.52 8.44
C HIS A 160 23.53 -17.23 8.97
N HIS A 161 23.42 -18.51 9.39
CA HIS A 161 24.51 -19.38 9.84
C HIS A 161 25.41 -18.76 10.93
N GLY A 162 24.82 -17.97 11.84
CA GLY A 162 25.54 -17.33 12.95
C GLY A 162 26.41 -16.12 12.56
N VAL A 163 26.33 -15.63 11.32
CA VAL A 163 27.13 -14.47 10.87
C VAL A 163 26.78 -13.19 11.66
N TYR A 164 25.56 -13.05 12.15
CA TYR A 164 25.08 -11.91 12.91
C TYR A 164 24.95 -12.21 14.41
N ASN A 165 25.96 -12.81 15.02
CA ASN A 165 26.04 -13.10 16.46
C ASN A 165 24.84 -13.91 17.00
N ASP A 166 24.35 -14.87 16.24
CA ASP A 166 23.19 -15.72 16.54
C ASP A 166 21.87 -14.97 16.80
N ASP A 167 21.76 -13.68 16.39
CA ASP A 167 20.53 -12.94 16.47
C ASP A 167 19.46 -13.54 15.55
N VAL A 168 18.24 -13.64 16.05
CA VAL A 168 17.08 -14.06 15.25
C VAL A 168 16.59 -12.88 14.43
N ILE A 169 16.73 -12.96 13.10
CA ILE A 169 16.41 -11.87 12.20
C ILE A 169 15.15 -12.21 11.39
N TYR A 170 14.13 -11.37 11.54
CA TYR A 170 12.93 -11.37 10.71
C TYR A 170 12.97 -10.13 9.81
N GLN A 171 13.17 -10.32 8.53
CA GLN A 171 13.24 -9.21 7.60
C GLN A 171 12.44 -9.51 6.34
N TYR A 172 11.37 -8.75 6.15
CA TYR A 172 10.42 -8.91 5.05
C TYR A 172 10.14 -7.55 4.43
N LYS A 173 9.62 -7.59 3.21
CA LYS A 173 9.20 -6.39 2.50
C LYS A 173 7.95 -6.68 1.69
N PRO A 174 6.95 -5.79 1.72
CA PRO A 174 5.82 -5.85 0.80
C PRO A 174 6.22 -5.36 -0.59
N VAL A 175 5.72 -6.04 -1.61
CA VAL A 175 5.90 -5.70 -3.02
C VAL A 175 4.57 -5.89 -3.73
N PRO A 176 4.03 -4.88 -4.42
CA PRO A 176 2.78 -5.00 -5.15
C PRO A 176 2.94 -5.86 -6.40
N PHE A 177 1.87 -6.50 -6.79
CA PHE A 177 1.76 -7.12 -8.11
C PHE A 177 1.40 -6.08 -9.17
N LYS A 178 1.88 -6.28 -10.39
CA LYS A 178 1.40 -5.56 -11.56
C LYS A 178 -0.08 -5.87 -11.79
N THR A 179 -0.74 -5.00 -12.53
CA THR A 179 -2.15 -5.20 -12.90
C THR A 179 -2.39 -6.58 -13.51
N SER A 180 -3.35 -7.30 -12.93
CA SER A 180 -3.83 -8.60 -13.46
C SER A 180 -5.09 -8.39 -14.28
N VAL A 181 -5.28 -9.24 -15.29
CA VAL A 181 -6.57 -9.32 -16.00
C VAL A 181 -7.58 -9.99 -15.07
N PHE A 182 -8.76 -9.35 -14.93
CA PHE A 182 -9.85 -9.92 -14.16
C PHE A 182 -10.42 -11.16 -14.87
N GLU A 183 -10.53 -12.24 -14.12
CA GLU A 183 -11.27 -13.44 -14.50
C GLU A 183 -12.20 -13.84 -13.36
N ASN A 184 -13.49 -14.01 -13.69
CA ASN A 184 -14.52 -14.31 -12.69
C ASN A 184 -14.19 -15.57 -11.89
N GLY A 185 -14.18 -15.43 -10.56
CA GLY A 185 -13.91 -16.54 -9.64
C GLY A 185 -12.44 -16.95 -9.53
N LYS A 186 -11.52 -16.29 -10.24
CA LYS A 186 -10.08 -16.53 -10.09
C LYS A 186 -9.45 -15.62 -9.04
N PHE A 187 -8.44 -16.13 -8.39
CA PHE A 187 -7.63 -15.37 -7.44
C PHE A 187 -6.78 -14.31 -8.16
N ILE A 188 -6.83 -13.09 -7.68
CA ILE A 188 -6.07 -11.94 -8.16
C ILE A 188 -5.07 -11.58 -7.08
N PRO A 189 -3.75 -11.77 -7.30
CA PRO A 189 -2.73 -11.34 -6.37
C PRO A 189 -2.63 -9.82 -6.37
N LEU A 190 -2.57 -9.21 -5.18
CA LEU A 190 -2.46 -7.77 -4.99
C LEU A 190 -1.08 -7.38 -4.49
N ALA A 191 -0.61 -8.02 -3.41
CA ALA A 191 0.71 -7.76 -2.86
C ALA A 191 1.35 -9.06 -2.35
N ALA A 192 2.66 -9.17 -2.48
CA ALA A 192 3.46 -10.17 -1.78
C ALA A 192 4.12 -9.53 -0.55
N TYR A 193 4.24 -10.30 0.53
CA TYR A 193 5.06 -9.96 1.69
C TYR A 193 6.19 -11.00 1.77
N ALA A 194 7.37 -10.63 1.28
CA ALA A 194 8.43 -11.55 0.93
C ALA A 194 9.65 -11.39 1.84
N SER A 195 10.22 -12.52 2.30
CA SER A 195 11.42 -12.54 3.14
C SER A 195 12.65 -12.09 2.36
N PHE A 196 13.56 -11.44 3.07
CA PHE A 196 14.95 -11.35 2.63
C PHE A 196 15.59 -12.73 2.72
N TRP A 197 16.74 -12.92 2.03
CA TRP A 197 17.52 -14.13 2.11
C TRP A 197 18.98 -13.81 2.45
N PHE A 198 19.67 -14.79 3.00
CA PHE A 198 21.09 -14.68 3.27
C PHE A 198 21.89 -15.13 2.04
N ASP A 199 22.75 -14.25 1.53
CA ASP A 199 23.67 -14.54 0.44
C ASP A 199 25.00 -15.03 1.04
N GLU A 200 25.23 -16.33 1.03
CA GLU A 200 26.42 -16.97 1.61
C GLU A 200 27.72 -16.49 0.97
N LYS A 201 27.70 -16.21 -0.35
CA LYS A 201 28.88 -15.77 -1.09
C LYS A 201 29.43 -14.44 -0.60
N TYR A 202 28.54 -13.54 -0.19
CA TYR A 202 28.90 -12.19 0.26
C TYR A 202 28.69 -12.00 1.76
N SER A 203 28.17 -13.01 2.46
CA SER A 203 27.82 -12.96 3.89
C SER A 203 26.94 -11.77 4.25
N VAL A 204 25.92 -11.49 3.45
CA VAL A 204 25.00 -10.37 3.65
C VAL A 204 23.54 -10.79 3.47
N ILE A 205 22.65 -10.14 4.20
CA ILE A 205 21.21 -10.27 3.98
C ILE A 205 20.81 -9.38 2.79
N ARG A 206 20.09 -9.95 1.85
CA ARG A 206 19.67 -9.28 0.61
C ARG A 206 18.18 -9.35 0.38
N PHE A 207 17.71 -8.40 -0.42
CA PHE A 207 16.41 -8.42 -1.05
C PHE A 207 16.55 -7.94 -2.50
N CYS A 208 15.88 -8.60 -3.41
CA CYS A 208 15.86 -8.15 -4.81
C CYS A 208 15.18 -6.78 -4.89
N GLY A 209 15.76 -5.87 -5.66
CA GLY A 209 15.28 -4.50 -5.84
C GLY A 209 14.01 -4.36 -6.71
N ALA A 210 13.28 -5.45 -6.97
CA ALA A 210 12.04 -5.39 -7.73
C ALA A 210 11.03 -4.45 -7.08
N LYS A 211 10.42 -3.58 -7.88
CA LYS A 211 9.38 -2.65 -7.45
C LYS A 211 7.98 -3.26 -7.54
N GLU A 212 7.80 -4.24 -8.42
CA GLU A 212 6.54 -4.91 -8.72
C GLU A 212 6.80 -6.36 -9.11
N ILE A 213 5.81 -7.22 -8.92
CA ILE A 213 5.84 -8.66 -9.25
C ILE A 213 4.86 -8.93 -10.40
N ASP A 214 5.25 -9.80 -11.33
CA ASP A 214 4.37 -10.24 -12.41
C ASP A 214 3.25 -11.16 -11.85
N PRO A 215 1.99 -10.99 -12.30
CA PRO A 215 0.84 -11.73 -11.75
C PRO A 215 0.91 -13.24 -11.87
N ASP A 216 1.70 -13.74 -12.84
CA ASP A 216 1.98 -15.17 -13.03
C ASP A 216 3.06 -15.71 -12.10
N MET A 217 3.57 -14.88 -11.19
CA MET A 217 4.62 -15.20 -10.22
C MET A 217 5.95 -15.61 -10.85
N SER A 218 6.20 -15.26 -12.11
CA SER A 218 7.42 -15.62 -12.86
C SER A 218 8.63 -14.75 -12.50
N THR A 219 8.43 -13.66 -11.75
CA THR A 219 9.47 -12.70 -11.37
C THR A 219 10.58 -13.36 -10.55
N GLU A 220 11.84 -13.09 -10.87
CA GLU A 220 13.01 -13.73 -10.25
C GLU A 220 13.08 -13.58 -8.73
N ILE A 221 12.58 -12.45 -8.20
CA ILE A 221 12.54 -12.23 -6.74
C ILE A 221 11.89 -13.40 -5.99
N LEU A 222 10.82 -13.99 -6.53
CA LEU A 222 10.13 -15.11 -5.87
C LEU A 222 10.90 -16.43 -5.95
N LYS A 223 11.85 -16.55 -6.88
CA LYS A 223 12.71 -17.75 -7.00
C LYS A 223 13.74 -17.84 -5.90
N ASP A 224 14.31 -16.68 -5.51
CA ASP A 224 15.35 -16.61 -4.47
C ASP A 224 14.75 -16.46 -3.06
N THR A 225 13.46 -16.06 -2.98
CA THR A 225 12.76 -15.88 -1.71
C THR A 225 12.39 -17.22 -1.08
N LEU A 226 12.88 -17.44 0.14
CA LEU A 226 12.68 -18.72 0.85
C LEU A 226 11.26 -18.86 1.43
N HIS A 227 10.62 -17.75 1.76
CA HIS A 227 9.29 -17.72 2.35
C HIS A 227 8.57 -16.39 2.02
N TYR A 228 7.35 -16.49 1.57
CA TYR A 228 6.52 -15.30 1.29
C TYR A 228 5.03 -15.58 1.39
N TYR A 229 4.29 -14.52 1.62
CA TYR A 229 2.83 -14.51 1.54
C TYR A 229 2.38 -13.76 0.30
N VAL A 230 1.31 -14.20 -0.32
CA VAL A 230 0.58 -13.49 -1.36
C VAL A 230 -0.79 -13.11 -0.81
N ILE A 231 -1.03 -11.82 -0.74
CA ILE A 231 -2.29 -11.22 -0.32
C ILE A 231 -3.08 -10.89 -1.58
N GLY A 232 -4.31 -11.35 -1.67
CA GLY A 232 -5.13 -11.11 -2.86
C GLY A 232 -6.61 -11.29 -2.62
N VAL A 233 -7.37 -11.21 -3.69
CA VAL A 233 -8.83 -11.31 -3.70
C VAL A 233 -9.33 -12.24 -4.79
N THR A 234 -10.45 -12.87 -4.54
CA THR A 234 -11.27 -13.53 -5.56
C THR A 234 -12.54 -12.73 -5.74
N LEU A 235 -12.83 -12.34 -6.96
CA LEU A 235 -14.01 -11.59 -7.35
C LEU A 235 -14.98 -12.51 -8.09
N THR A 236 -16.14 -12.76 -7.52
CA THR A 236 -17.14 -13.64 -8.09
C THR A 236 -18.42 -12.86 -8.39
N LYS A 237 -18.85 -12.88 -9.63
CA LYS A 237 -20.12 -12.26 -10.05
C LYS A 237 -21.28 -12.99 -9.37
N VAL A 238 -22.18 -12.25 -8.73
CA VAL A 238 -23.32 -12.80 -7.98
C VAL A 238 -24.68 -12.33 -8.49
N GLU A 239 -24.71 -11.20 -9.22
CA GLU A 239 -25.90 -10.63 -9.85
C GLU A 239 -25.55 -9.87 -11.12
#